data_992c81ce86c23bc81e80ec13e0911b13
#
_entry.id   992c81ce86c23bc81e80ec13e0911b13
#
_cell.length_a   1.000
_cell.length_b   1.000
_cell.length_c   1.000
_cell.angle_alpha   90.00
_cell.angle_beta   90.00
_cell.angle_gamma   90.00
#
_symmetry.space_group_name_H-M   'P 1'
#
loop_
_entity.id
_entity.type
_entity.pdbx_description
1 polymer ?
#
loop_
_entity_poly.entity_id
_entity_poly.type
_entity_poly.pdbx_seq_one_letter_code
_entity_poly.pdbx_strand_id
1 'polypeptide(L)'
;SGFIAVHPEDPNIVYSGAVGSSPGGNGALQRYDHRTRQIQMINVWPEESTGFAPKDLKYRFAWTFPVVFSPHDSNTIYAGGNHLFRSHNEGQSWQAISPDLSRNRSEKLGLSGGALTVDSAGAEQYATLSTFVESPHRSGELWAGTDDGLLHVSRDGGSHWRKVTPKALPEWSYIGAVEISAHNADIIYLSATRYKLDDYDPYLYRSQDGGKTWQSINGNF
;
A
#
# COMPACT_ATOMS: atom_id res chain seq x y z
N SER A 1 3.48 -2.25 14.08
CA SER A 1 2.26 -2.26 13.26
C SER A 1 2.08 -0.90 12.62
N GLY A 2 1.83 -0.84 11.34
CA GLY A 2 1.77 0.40 10.59
C GLY A 2 0.37 1.01 10.56
N PHE A 3 -0.46 0.54 9.67
CA PHE A 3 -1.78 1.12 9.46
C PHE A 3 -2.81 0.63 10.47
N ILE A 4 -3.59 1.59 10.98
CA ILE A 4 -4.79 1.35 11.77
C ILE A 4 -5.93 2.11 11.08
N ALA A 5 -7.02 1.42 10.80
CA ALA A 5 -8.21 2.01 10.21
C ALA A 5 -9.40 1.84 11.15
N VAL A 6 -10.05 2.93 11.52
CA VAL A 6 -11.28 2.92 12.32
C VAL A 6 -12.45 2.93 11.35
N HIS A 7 -13.47 2.12 11.62
CA HIS A 7 -14.68 2.10 10.78
C HIS A 7 -15.35 3.48 10.80
N PRO A 8 -15.68 4.07 9.62
CA PRO A 8 -16.15 5.46 9.54
C PRO A 8 -17.43 5.76 10.32
N GLU A 9 -18.33 4.79 10.44
CA GLU A 9 -19.63 4.95 11.09
C GLU A 9 -19.70 4.29 12.47
N ASP A 10 -18.77 3.38 12.81
CA ASP A 10 -18.75 2.69 14.10
C ASP A 10 -17.33 2.71 14.71
N PRO A 11 -17.02 3.68 15.58
CA PRO A 11 -15.68 3.80 16.17
C PRO A 11 -15.29 2.64 17.10
N ASN A 12 -16.21 1.74 17.41
CA ASN A 12 -15.88 0.52 18.16
C ASN A 12 -15.24 -0.55 17.30
N ILE A 13 -15.30 -0.43 15.98
CA ILE A 13 -14.71 -1.37 15.03
C ILE A 13 -13.40 -0.80 14.52
N VAL A 14 -12.32 -1.51 14.78
CA VAL A 14 -10.96 -1.09 14.40
C VAL A 14 -10.28 -2.21 13.62
N TYR A 15 -9.61 -1.83 12.56
CA TYR A 15 -8.81 -2.71 11.71
C TYR A 15 -7.34 -2.40 11.91
N SER A 16 -6.54 -3.42 12.10
CA SER A 16 -5.09 -3.27 12.23
C SER A 16 -4.36 -4.43 11.57
N GLY A 17 -3.24 -4.14 10.92
CA GLY A 17 -2.33 -5.17 10.47
C GLY A 17 -1.83 -5.97 11.68
N ALA A 18 -1.89 -7.28 11.62
CA ALA A 18 -1.18 -8.13 12.54
C ALA A 18 0.32 -8.01 12.28
N VAL A 19 1.14 -8.25 13.31
CA VAL A 19 2.60 -8.27 13.15
C VAL A 19 2.96 -9.31 12.09
N GLY A 20 3.76 -8.91 11.10
CA GLY A 20 3.98 -9.64 9.84
C GLY A 20 4.48 -11.08 9.94
N SER A 21 5.00 -11.50 11.09
CA SER A 21 5.36 -12.89 11.38
C SER A 21 4.33 -13.62 12.24
N SER A 22 3.13 -13.05 12.40
CA SER A 22 2.06 -13.72 13.15
C SER A 22 1.54 -14.93 12.39
N PRO A 23 1.08 -15.97 13.13
CA PRO A 23 0.33 -17.06 12.52
C PRO A 23 -0.86 -16.49 11.73
N GLY A 24 -0.87 -16.67 10.44
CA GLY A 24 -1.85 -16.07 9.55
C GLY A 24 -1.23 -15.50 8.30
N GLY A 25 0.12 -15.43 8.28
CA GLY A 25 0.91 -15.23 7.07
C GLY A 25 0.72 -13.85 6.43
N ASN A 26 0.85 -13.90 5.17
CA ASN A 26 0.88 -12.78 4.25
C ASN A 26 -0.43 -11.99 4.23
N GLY A 27 -0.36 -10.67 4.48
CA GLY A 27 -1.55 -9.83 4.55
C GLY A 27 -2.42 -10.06 5.78
N ALA A 28 -1.80 -10.44 6.91
CA ALA A 28 -2.50 -10.64 8.17
C ALA A 28 -3.16 -9.34 8.63
N LEU A 29 -4.47 -9.37 8.76
CA LEU A 29 -5.31 -8.26 9.17
C LEU A 29 -6.30 -8.71 10.24
N GLN A 30 -6.53 -7.86 11.24
CA GLN A 30 -7.44 -8.09 12.33
C GLN A 30 -8.54 -7.05 12.34
N ARG A 31 -9.76 -7.50 12.60
CA ARG A 31 -10.92 -6.68 12.95
C ARG A 31 -11.18 -6.84 14.45
N TYR A 32 -11.13 -5.75 15.19
CA TYR A 32 -11.41 -5.70 16.62
C TYR A 32 -12.73 -5.00 16.90
N ASP A 33 -13.61 -5.60 17.69
CA ASP A 33 -14.83 -4.97 18.22
C ASP A 33 -14.61 -4.62 19.71
N HIS A 34 -14.55 -3.33 20.02
CA HIS A 34 -14.31 -2.82 21.36
C HIS A 34 -15.43 -3.18 22.36
N ARG A 35 -16.67 -3.31 21.90
CA ARG A 35 -17.83 -3.64 22.77
C ARG A 35 -17.77 -5.06 23.29
N THR A 36 -17.41 -5.99 22.42
CA THR A 36 -17.33 -7.43 22.73
C THR A 36 -15.92 -7.87 23.11
N ARG A 37 -14.91 -7.03 22.82
CA ARG A 37 -13.48 -7.33 22.97
C ARG A 37 -13.03 -8.53 22.12
N GLN A 38 -13.76 -8.82 21.05
CA GLN A 38 -13.43 -9.90 20.14
C GLN A 38 -12.52 -9.43 19.02
N ILE A 39 -11.58 -10.31 18.67
CA ILE A 39 -10.69 -10.14 17.53
C ILE A 39 -11.07 -11.21 16.49
N GLN A 40 -11.26 -10.79 15.27
CA GLN A 40 -11.47 -11.65 14.11
C GLN A 40 -10.31 -11.50 13.15
N MET A 41 -9.68 -12.60 12.75
CA MET A 41 -8.69 -12.61 11.68
C MET A 41 -9.43 -12.53 10.35
N ILE A 42 -9.04 -11.56 9.54
CA ILE A 42 -9.63 -11.25 8.23
C ILE A 42 -8.54 -11.12 7.17
N ASN A 43 -7.59 -12.05 7.20
CA ASN A 43 -6.40 -12.03 6.35
C ASN A 43 -6.78 -11.80 4.87
N VAL A 44 -6.06 -10.89 4.22
CA VAL A 44 -6.27 -10.59 2.81
C VAL A 44 -5.94 -11.82 1.95
N TRP A 45 -4.82 -12.47 2.27
CA TRP A 45 -4.40 -13.71 1.64
C TRP A 45 -3.70 -14.61 2.65
N PRO A 46 -4.37 -15.66 3.18
CA PRO A 46 -3.83 -16.51 4.24
C PRO A 46 -2.83 -17.54 3.69
N GLU A 47 -1.68 -17.08 3.24
CA GLU A 47 -0.58 -17.89 2.76
C GLU A 47 0.62 -17.77 3.72
N GLU A 48 1.20 -18.90 4.12
CA GLU A 48 2.42 -18.89 4.93
C GLU A 48 3.60 -18.41 4.07
N SER A 49 4.25 -17.35 4.51
CA SER A 49 5.35 -16.72 3.78
C SER A 49 6.73 -16.96 4.40
N THR A 50 6.78 -17.53 5.61
CA THR A 50 8.06 -17.81 6.31
C THR A 50 8.88 -18.82 5.55
N GLY A 51 10.12 -18.47 5.24
CA GLY A 51 11.06 -19.33 4.52
C GLY A 51 10.93 -19.31 3.00
N PHE A 52 9.92 -18.60 2.45
CA PHE A 52 9.73 -18.47 1.01
C PHE A 52 10.34 -17.18 0.48
N ALA A 53 10.90 -17.25 -0.74
CA ALA A 53 11.32 -16.03 -1.42
C ALA A 53 10.08 -15.23 -1.89
N PRO A 54 10.11 -13.88 -1.84
CA PRO A 54 9.00 -13.07 -2.30
C PRO A 54 8.52 -13.37 -3.73
N LYS A 55 9.42 -13.81 -4.63
CA LYS A 55 9.09 -14.21 -6.01
C LYS A 55 8.24 -15.49 -6.10
N ASP A 56 8.27 -16.33 -5.07
CA ASP A 56 7.59 -17.63 -5.04
C ASP A 56 6.19 -17.51 -4.39
N LEU A 57 5.86 -16.34 -3.83
CA LEU A 57 4.56 -16.05 -3.25
C LEU A 57 3.57 -15.56 -4.31
N LYS A 58 2.32 -15.96 -4.18
CA LYS A 58 1.26 -15.47 -5.06
C LYS A 58 1.04 -13.96 -4.88
N TYR A 59 1.02 -13.49 -3.63
CA TYR A 59 0.93 -12.08 -3.28
C TYR A 59 1.99 -11.73 -2.24
N ARG A 60 2.46 -10.50 -2.28
CA ARG A 60 3.45 -9.95 -1.35
C ARG A 60 2.81 -8.86 -0.53
N PHE A 61 3.09 -8.83 0.77
CA PHE A 61 2.66 -7.76 1.68
C PHE A 61 3.84 -7.31 2.53
N ALA A 62 4.08 -6.02 2.59
CA ALA A 62 5.07 -5.48 3.51
C ALA A 62 4.62 -5.62 4.97
N TRP A 63 5.57 -5.52 5.89
CA TRP A 63 5.27 -5.44 7.33
C TRP A 63 4.17 -4.42 7.64
N THR A 64 4.26 -3.25 7.02
CA THR A 64 3.31 -2.16 7.15
C THR A 64 2.64 -1.92 5.80
N PHE A 65 1.63 -2.69 5.47
CA PHE A 65 0.85 -2.49 4.25
C PHE A 65 -0.33 -1.53 4.48
N PRO A 66 -0.71 -0.71 3.49
CA PRO A 66 -1.80 0.23 3.65
C PRO A 66 -3.15 -0.46 3.80
N VAL A 67 -3.94 0.02 4.77
CA VAL A 67 -5.33 -0.38 5.02
C VAL A 67 -6.15 0.89 5.14
N VAL A 68 -7.12 1.09 4.24
CA VAL A 68 -7.85 2.35 4.10
C VAL A 68 -9.32 2.09 3.82
N PHE A 69 -10.22 2.80 4.50
CA PHE A 69 -11.64 2.83 4.12
C PHE A 69 -11.87 3.77 2.94
N SER A 70 -12.87 3.42 2.12
CA SER A 70 -13.40 4.34 1.11
C SER A 70 -14.04 5.56 1.79
N PRO A 71 -13.77 6.78 1.30
CA PRO A 71 -14.48 7.97 1.78
C PRO A 71 -15.91 8.06 1.22
N HIS A 72 -16.30 7.16 0.31
CA HIS A 72 -17.63 7.18 -0.35
C HIS A 72 -18.55 6.04 0.10
N ASP A 73 -18.01 4.99 0.72
CA ASP A 73 -18.75 3.82 1.17
C ASP A 73 -18.07 3.23 2.40
N SER A 74 -18.73 3.37 3.54
CA SER A 74 -18.24 2.90 4.83
C SER A 74 -18.05 1.38 4.91
N ASN A 75 -18.69 0.61 4.03
CA ASN A 75 -18.54 -0.85 3.96
C ASN A 75 -17.35 -1.27 3.08
N THR A 76 -16.77 -0.34 2.33
CA THR A 76 -15.63 -0.64 1.45
C THR A 76 -14.31 -0.35 2.15
N ILE A 77 -13.49 -1.40 2.30
CA ILE A 77 -12.12 -1.32 2.82
C ILE A 77 -11.14 -1.84 1.77
N TYR A 78 -9.99 -1.18 1.69
CA TYR A 78 -8.89 -1.55 0.80
C TYR A 78 -7.69 -2.02 1.59
N ALA A 79 -6.92 -2.95 1.03
CA ALA A 79 -5.63 -3.40 1.54
C ALA A 79 -4.61 -3.51 0.41
N GLY A 80 -3.38 -3.04 0.65
CA GLY A 80 -2.33 -2.99 -0.36
C GLY A 80 -1.25 -4.04 -0.15
N GLY A 81 -1.15 -5.01 -1.05
CA GLY A 81 0.03 -5.86 -1.24
C GLY A 81 0.82 -5.39 -2.47
N ASN A 82 1.39 -6.31 -3.27
CA ASN A 82 1.83 -5.98 -4.62
C ASN A 82 0.64 -5.73 -5.57
N HIS A 83 -0.55 -6.20 -5.20
CA HIS A 83 -1.85 -5.85 -5.76
C HIS A 83 -2.64 -5.00 -4.78
N LEU A 84 -3.62 -4.24 -5.27
CA LEU A 84 -4.63 -3.63 -4.43
C LEU A 84 -5.82 -4.58 -4.29
N PHE A 85 -6.26 -4.77 -3.05
CA PHE A 85 -7.40 -5.60 -2.69
C PHE A 85 -8.53 -4.74 -2.16
N ARG A 86 -9.77 -5.18 -2.38
CA ARG A 86 -11.00 -4.54 -1.90
C ARG A 86 -11.91 -5.58 -1.25
N SER A 87 -12.52 -5.19 -0.14
CA SER A 87 -13.60 -5.93 0.52
C SER A 87 -14.82 -5.02 0.68
N HIS A 88 -16.02 -5.59 0.54
CA HIS A 88 -17.31 -4.95 0.79
C HIS A 88 -18.06 -5.59 1.95
N ASN A 89 -17.44 -6.48 2.71
CA ASN A 89 -18.05 -7.26 3.79
C ASN A 89 -17.13 -7.37 5.00
N GLU A 90 -16.60 -6.24 5.44
CA GLU A 90 -15.78 -6.13 6.66
C GLU A 90 -14.51 -7.02 6.64
N GLY A 91 -13.98 -7.33 5.46
CA GLY A 91 -12.78 -8.17 5.31
C GLY A 91 -13.03 -9.68 5.30
N GLN A 92 -14.29 -10.14 5.29
CA GLN A 92 -14.59 -11.56 5.22
C GLN A 92 -14.22 -12.18 3.87
N SER A 93 -14.21 -11.38 2.82
CA SER A 93 -13.66 -11.77 1.53
C SER A 93 -12.98 -10.59 0.84
N TRP A 94 -11.98 -10.89 0.00
CA TRP A 94 -11.16 -9.91 -0.68
C TRP A 94 -11.11 -10.20 -2.18
N GLN A 95 -11.15 -9.14 -2.97
CA GLN A 95 -10.98 -9.16 -4.42
C GLN A 95 -9.74 -8.36 -4.80
N ALA A 96 -8.82 -8.94 -5.54
CA ALA A 96 -7.75 -8.19 -6.19
C ALA A 96 -8.35 -7.34 -7.32
N ILE A 97 -8.14 -6.02 -7.26
CA ILE A 97 -8.68 -5.03 -8.20
C ILE A 97 -7.58 -4.29 -8.98
N SER A 98 -6.36 -4.83 -8.95
CA SER A 98 -5.25 -4.33 -9.76
C SER A 98 -4.40 -5.49 -10.28
N PRO A 99 -3.60 -5.28 -11.34
CA PRO A 99 -2.43 -6.10 -11.60
C PRO A 99 -1.38 -5.91 -10.51
N ASP A 100 -0.22 -6.59 -10.59
CA ASP A 100 0.96 -6.24 -9.81
C ASP A 100 1.40 -4.83 -10.18
N LEU A 101 1.34 -3.89 -9.22
CA LEU A 101 1.64 -2.48 -9.42
C LEU A 101 3.12 -2.14 -9.17
N SER A 102 3.91 -3.12 -8.72
CA SER A 102 5.33 -2.96 -8.48
C SER A 102 6.16 -3.14 -9.74
N ARG A 103 7.48 -2.93 -9.64
CA ARG A 103 8.41 -3.24 -10.72
C ARG A 103 8.56 -4.74 -10.95
N ASN A 104 8.22 -5.55 -9.95
CA ASN A 104 8.26 -7.01 -9.98
C ASN A 104 9.57 -7.59 -10.57
N ARG A 105 10.71 -7.04 -10.14
CA ARG A 105 12.04 -7.45 -10.60
C ARG A 105 12.48 -8.71 -9.87
N SER A 106 12.44 -9.85 -10.54
CA SER A 106 12.72 -11.16 -9.95
C SER A 106 14.09 -11.26 -9.29
N GLU A 107 15.09 -10.55 -9.83
CA GLU A 107 16.44 -10.48 -9.27
C GLU A 107 16.52 -9.80 -7.89
N LYS A 108 15.48 -9.02 -7.52
CA LYS A 108 15.35 -8.35 -6.21
C LYS A 108 14.37 -9.03 -5.28
N LEU A 109 13.74 -10.12 -5.71
CA LEU A 109 12.71 -10.86 -4.98
C LEU A 109 13.21 -12.25 -4.54
N GLY A 110 14.51 -12.41 -4.43
CA GLY A 110 15.13 -13.61 -3.89
C GLY A 110 14.93 -13.75 -2.38
N LEU A 111 15.48 -14.82 -1.82
CA LEU A 111 15.58 -14.98 -0.37
C LEU A 111 16.44 -13.87 0.22
N SER A 112 16.02 -13.34 1.35
CA SER A 112 16.83 -12.44 2.19
C SER A 112 17.75 -13.24 3.12
N GLY A 113 18.73 -12.55 3.72
CA GLY A 113 19.73 -13.14 4.57
C GLY A 113 21.10 -13.33 3.89
N GLY A 114 22.06 -13.82 4.64
CA GLY A 114 23.45 -13.97 4.20
C GLY A 114 23.85 -15.39 3.84
N ALA A 115 25.15 -15.60 3.63
CA ALA A 115 25.71 -16.89 3.27
C ALA A 115 25.59 -17.96 4.40
N LEU A 116 25.42 -17.53 5.65
CA LEU A 116 25.34 -18.43 6.80
C LEU A 116 23.91 -18.86 7.13
N THR A 117 22.94 -17.93 6.99
CA THR A 117 21.53 -18.20 7.26
C THR A 117 20.64 -17.50 6.23
N VAL A 118 19.65 -18.22 5.76
CA VAL A 118 18.54 -17.62 5.02
C VAL A 118 17.57 -17.03 6.03
N ASP A 119 17.26 -15.75 5.88
CA ASP A 119 16.42 -14.99 6.81
C ASP A 119 15.20 -14.45 6.06
N SER A 120 14.27 -15.34 5.75
CA SER A 120 12.98 -15.00 5.11
C SER A 120 11.86 -15.21 6.12
N ALA A 121 11.69 -14.21 7.00
CA ALA A 121 10.69 -14.26 8.08
C ALA A 121 9.29 -13.85 7.62
N GLY A 122 9.10 -13.55 6.33
CA GLY A 122 7.83 -13.10 5.78
C GLY A 122 7.53 -11.62 6.02
N ALA A 123 8.43 -10.91 6.70
CA ALA A 123 8.33 -9.47 6.97
C ALA A 123 9.17 -8.62 5.99
N GLU A 124 10.19 -9.21 5.38
CA GLU A 124 11.16 -8.56 4.49
C GLU A 124 10.68 -8.54 3.03
N GLN A 125 9.36 -8.42 2.82
CA GLN A 125 8.83 -8.38 1.48
C GLN A 125 8.98 -6.99 0.87
N TYR A 126 9.46 -6.98 -0.36
CA TYR A 126 9.71 -5.81 -1.17
C TYR A 126 8.87 -5.85 -2.45
N ALA A 127 8.80 -4.72 -3.17
CA ALA A 127 7.95 -4.54 -4.33
C ALA A 127 6.47 -4.70 -3.99
N THR A 128 6.02 -3.84 -3.07
CA THR A 128 4.65 -3.78 -2.55
C THR A 128 4.12 -2.35 -2.52
N LEU A 129 2.83 -2.21 -2.32
CA LEU A 129 2.23 -0.90 -2.05
C LEU A 129 2.66 -0.39 -0.68
N SER A 130 3.18 0.81 -0.63
CA SER A 130 3.60 1.53 0.57
C SER A 130 2.58 2.59 0.98
N THR A 131 1.78 3.08 0.03
CA THR A 131 0.74 4.08 0.25
C THR A 131 -0.42 3.90 -0.73
N PHE A 132 -1.61 4.26 -0.27
CA PHE A 132 -2.83 4.20 -1.06
C PHE A 132 -3.82 5.24 -0.59
N VAL A 133 -4.54 5.85 -1.53
CA VAL A 133 -5.67 6.74 -1.25
C VAL A 133 -6.74 6.62 -2.34
N GLU A 134 -8.01 6.62 -1.96
CA GLU A 134 -9.13 6.90 -2.85
C GLU A 134 -9.44 8.39 -2.79
N SER A 135 -9.70 9.01 -3.94
CA SER A 135 -10.04 10.43 -4.03
C SER A 135 -11.27 10.76 -3.18
N PRO A 136 -11.21 11.76 -2.27
CA PRO A 136 -12.40 12.18 -1.53
C PRO A 136 -13.45 12.89 -2.41
N HIS A 137 -13.09 13.27 -3.63
CA HIS A 137 -13.95 13.98 -4.57
C HIS A 137 -14.58 13.08 -5.64
N ARG A 138 -13.91 11.97 -5.97
CA ARG A 138 -14.30 11.10 -7.09
C ARG A 138 -14.25 9.65 -6.67
N SER A 139 -15.42 9.05 -6.49
CA SER A 139 -15.52 7.62 -6.18
C SER A 139 -14.86 6.79 -7.28
N GLY A 140 -14.04 5.80 -6.87
CA GLY A 140 -13.30 4.94 -7.78
C GLY A 140 -12.06 5.57 -8.43
N GLU A 141 -11.69 6.81 -8.09
CA GLU A 141 -10.37 7.34 -8.43
C GLU A 141 -9.36 6.92 -7.35
N LEU A 142 -8.53 5.94 -7.67
CA LEU A 142 -7.63 5.21 -6.78
C LEU A 142 -6.18 5.53 -7.11
N TRP A 143 -5.39 5.89 -6.10
CA TRP A 143 -3.97 6.21 -6.25
C TRP A 143 -3.13 5.28 -5.38
N ALA A 144 -2.11 4.67 -5.97
CA ALA A 144 -1.27 3.69 -5.30
C ALA A 144 0.22 3.97 -5.56
N GLY A 145 0.98 4.12 -4.50
CA GLY A 145 2.44 4.26 -4.52
C GLY A 145 3.13 3.00 -3.99
N THR A 146 4.28 2.67 -4.56
CA THR A 146 5.05 1.47 -4.20
C THR A 146 6.36 1.80 -3.50
N ASP A 147 6.87 0.84 -2.75
CA ASP A 147 8.18 0.93 -2.09
C ASP A 147 9.38 0.83 -3.06
N ASP A 148 9.12 0.45 -4.32
CA ASP A 148 10.10 0.39 -5.41
C ASP A 148 9.96 1.54 -6.43
N GLY A 149 9.14 2.57 -6.09
CA GLY A 149 9.13 3.88 -6.75
C GLY A 149 8.21 4.02 -7.95
N LEU A 150 7.09 3.34 -7.96
CA LEU A 150 6.06 3.52 -8.96
C LEU A 150 4.80 4.15 -8.36
N LEU A 151 4.24 5.14 -9.06
CA LEU A 151 2.94 5.72 -8.76
C LEU A 151 1.96 5.38 -9.87
N HIS A 152 0.81 4.85 -9.46
CA HIS A 152 -0.26 4.48 -10.37
C HIS A 152 -1.58 5.15 -9.99
N VAL A 153 -2.44 5.36 -11.00
CA VAL A 153 -3.80 5.82 -10.82
C VAL A 153 -4.78 4.97 -11.62
N SER A 154 -5.89 4.61 -11.00
CA SER A 154 -7.10 4.12 -11.67
C SER A 154 -8.21 5.17 -11.52
N ARG A 155 -9.07 5.30 -12.54
CA ARG A 155 -10.24 6.21 -12.51
C ARG A 155 -11.57 5.50 -12.74
N ASP A 156 -11.56 4.19 -12.65
CA ASP A 156 -12.68 3.31 -12.95
C ASP A 156 -12.79 2.15 -11.94
N GLY A 157 -12.47 2.44 -10.67
CA GLY A 157 -12.62 1.50 -9.57
C GLY A 157 -11.64 0.33 -9.60
N GLY A 158 -10.49 0.49 -10.28
CA GLY A 158 -9.45 -0.53 -10.36
C GLY A 158 -9.48 -1.36 -11.66
N SER A 159 -10.39 -1.06 -12.60
CA SER A 159 -10.48 -1.81 -13.87
C SER A 159 -9.28 -1.57 -14.77
N HIS A 160 -8.80 -0.33 -14.83
CA HIS A 160 -7.59 0.05 -15.56
C HIS A 160 -6.66 0.88 -14.70
N TRP A 161 -5.36 0.60 -14.81
CA TRP A 161 -4.31 1.28 -14.07
C TRP A 161 -3.30 1.94 -15.01
N ARG A 162 -2.94 3.19 -14.71
CA ARG A 162 -1.96 3.96 -15.47
C ARG A 162 -0.82 4.39 -14.56
N LYS A 163 0.43 4.15 -14.99
CA LYS A 163 1.62 4.69 -14.33
C LYS A 163 1.70 6.19 -14.55
N VAL A 164 1.86 6.95 -13.47
CA VAL A 164 1.95 8.42 -13.45
C VAL A 164 3.12 8.92 -12.59
N THR A 165 4.10 8.08 -12.34
CA THR A 165 5.31 8.42 -11.58
C THR A 165 5.96 9.69 -12.14
N PRO A 166 6.33 10.68 -11.30
CA PRO A 166 7.07 11.85 -11.75
C PRO A 166 8.35 11.45 -12.47
N LYS A 167 8.61 12.01 -13.67
CA LYS A 167 9.81 11.69 -14.45
C LYS A 167 11.11 12.04 -13.73
N ALA A 168 11.06 13.06 -12.87
CA ALA A 168 12.20 13.53 -12.09
C ALA A 168 12.42 12.75 -10.79
N LEU A 169 11.49 11.85 -10.41
CA LEU A 169 11.69 11.00 -9.24
C LEU A 169 12.77 9.96 -9.55
N PRO A 170 13.87 9.90 -8.79
CA PRO A 170 14.90 8.90 -9.00
C PRO A 170 14.36 7.47 -8.87
N GLU A 171 14.92 6.56 -9.64
CA GLU A 171 14.52 5.15 -9.57
C GLU A 171 14.73 4.56 -8.17
N TRP A 172 13.90 3.60 -7.81
CA TRP A 172 13.95 2.89 -6.52
C TRP A 172 13.68 3.79 -5.31
N SER A 173 13.02 4.93 -5.51
CA SER A 173 12.54 5.75 -4.40
C SER A 173 11.40 5.03 -3.67
N TYR A 174 11.41 5.08 -2.35
CA TYR A 174 10.27 4.65 -1.54
C TYR A 174 9.21 5.74 -1.57
N ILE A 175 8.03 5.49 -2.14
CA ILE A 175 6.92 6.43 -2.11
C ILE A 175 6.24 6.33 -0.74
N GLY A 176 6.45 7.35 0.10
CA GLY A 176 5.96 7.35 1.48
C GLY A 176 4.52 7.78 1.63
N ALA A 177 4.08 8.73 0.81
CA ALA A 177 2.69 9.19 0.81
C ALA A 177 2.26 9.72 -0.55
N VAL A 178 0.98 9.51 -0.85
CA VAL A 178 0.25 10.20 -1.90
C VAL A 178 -1.03 10.77 -1.30
N GLU A 179 -1.28 12.06 -1.54
CA GLU A 179 -2.42 12.78 -0.98
C GLU A 179 -3.12 13.61 -2.04
N ILE A 180 -4.43 13.60 -2.02
CA ILE A 180 -5.27 14.43 -2.88
C ILE A 180 -5.73 15.61 -2.06
N SER A 181 -5.59 16.83 -2.61
CA SER A 181 -6.04 18.04 -1.95
C SER A 181 -7.51 17.96 -1.55
N ALA A 182 -7.84 18.32 -0.31
CA ALA A 182 -9.23 18.39 0.15
C ALA A 182 -10.08 19.45 -0.61
N HIS A 183 -9.42 20.38 -1.33
CA HIS A 183 -10.09 21.50 -1.99
C HIS A 183 -10.19 21.34 -3.51
N ASN A 184 -9.37 20.48 -4.11
CA ASN A 184 -9.32 20.31 -5.56
C ASN A 184 -8.86 18.91 -5.95
N ALA A 185 -9.72 18.19 -6.63
CA ALA A 185 -9.47 16.80 -7.07
C ALA A 185 -8.28 16.62 -8.04
N ASP A 186 -7.85 17.68 -8.71
CA ASP A 186 -6.75 17.63 -9.67
C ASP A 186 -5.38 17.98 -9.05
N ILE A 187 -5.39 18.42 -7.77
CA ILE A 187 -4.17 18.70 -7.03
C ILE A 187 -3.78 17.47 -6.20
N ILE A 188 -2.63 16.88 -6.56
CA ILE A 188 -2.08 15.69 -5.90
C ILE A 188 -0.68 16.03 -5.38
N TYR A 189 -0.39 15.58 -4.17
CA TYR A 189 0.92 15.67 -3.54
C TYR A 189 1.53 14.27 -3.43
N LEU A 190 2.83 14.19 -3.62
CA LEU A 190 3.62 12.98 -3.49
C LEU A 190 4.86 13.27 -2.64
N SER A 191 5.13 12.41 -1.66
CA SER A 191 6.41 12.38 -0.98
C SER A 191 7.13 11.04 -1.18
N ALA A 192 8.44 11.11 -1.32
CA ALA A 192 9.27 9.93 -1.44
C ALA A 192 10.62 10.12 -0.73
N THR A 193 11.32 9.03 -0.48
CA THR A 193 12.62 9.01 0.17
C THR A 193 13.51 7.92 -0.43
N ARG A 194 14.84 8.08 -0.30
CA ARG A 194 15.83 7.10 -0.75
C ARG A 194 16.88 6.79 0.32
N TYR A 195 16.58 7.03 1.58
CA TYR A 195 17.53 6.85 2.68
C TYR A 195 18.18 5.45 2.72
N LYS A 196 17.48 4.42 2.25
CA LYS A 196 18.03 3.05 2.13
C LYS A 196 19.11 2.92 1.04
N LEU A 197 19.30 3.96 0.23
CA LEU A 197 20.30 4.05 -0.84
C LEU A 197 21.31 5.17 -0.56
N ASP A 198 21.46 5.58 0.72
CA ASP A 198 22.35 6.66 1.18
C ASP A 198 22.07 8.02 0.51
N ASP A 199 20.83 8.24 0.11
CA ASP A 199 20.36 9.47 -0.48
C ASP A 199 19.29 10.07 0.44
N TYR A 200 19.62 11.19 1.06
CA TYR A 200 18.82 11.85 2.10
C TYR A 200 18.10 13.11 1.57
N ASP A 201 18.15 13.36 0.28
CA ASP A 201 17.45 14.48 -0.32
C ASP A 201 15.93 14.34 -0.16
N PRO A 202 15.21 15.44 0.07
CA PRO A 202 13.76 15.43 0.10
C PRO A 202 13.20 15.29 -1.33
N TYR A 203 12.20 14.44 -1.50
CA TYR A 203 11.51 14.24 -2.77
C TYR A 203 10.02 14.56 -2.59
N LEU A 204 9.66 15.82 -2.81
CA LEU A 204 8.28 16.30 -2.72
C LEU A 204 7.83 16.82 -4.09
N TYR A 205 6.68 16.35 -4.53
CA TYR A 205 6.10 16.72 -5.82
C TYR A 205 4.65 17.13 -5.67
N ARG A 206 4.22 18.04 -6.55
CA ARG A 206 2.83 18.44 -6.71
C ARG A 206 2.43 18.32 -8.17
N SER A 207 1.26 17.72 -8.42
CA SER A 207 0.53 17.83 -9.68
C SER A 207 -0.65 18.78 -9.51
N GLN A 208 -1.02 19.49 -10.57
CA GLN A 208 -2.20 20.37 -10.63
C GLN A 208 -3.16 19.97 -11.76
N ASP A 209 -2.90 18.84 -12.40
CA ASP A 209 -3.62 18.39 -13.60
C ASP A 209 -3.99 16.90 -13.52
N GLY A 210 -4.21 16.40 -12.29
CA GLY A 210 -4.58 15.02 -12.05
C GLY A 210 -3.47 14.01 -12.38
N GLY A 211 -2.21 14.36 -12.10
CA GLY A 211 -1.06 13.47 -12.26
C GLY A 211 -0.54 13.37 -13.70
N LYS A 212 -0.91 14.28 -14.59
CA LYS A 212 -0.36 14.33 -15.95
C LYS A 212 1.04 14.92 -15.95
N THR A 213 1.23 16.01 -15.19
CA THR A 213 2.53 16.65 -14.98
C THR A 213 2.81 16.83 -13.50
N TRP A 214 4.10 16.90 -13.15
CA TRP A 214 4.59 17.00 -11.78
C TRP A 214 5.64 18.09 -11.66
N GLN A 215 5.54 18.88 -10.60
CA GLN A 215 6.50 19.90 -10.22
C GLN A 215 7.12 19.52 -8.87
N SER A 216 8.45 19.56 -8.77
CA SER A 216 9.12 19.47 -7.46
C SER A 216 8.78 20.72 -6.63
N ILE A 217 8.50 20.48 -5.35
CA ILE A 217 8.20 21.53 -4.37
C ILE A 217 9.13 21.48 -3.16
N ASN A 218 10.32 20.88 -3.31
CA ASN A 218 11.28 20.74 -2.23
C ASN A 218 11.70 22.10 -1.59
N GLY A 219 11.57 23.20 -2.33
CA GLY A 219 12.00 24.50 -1.84
C GLY A 219 13.51 24.59 -1.63
N ASN A 220 13.91 25.25 -0.55
CA ASN A 220 15.31 25.42 -0.11
C ASN A 220 15.58 24.63 1.18
N PHE A 221 15.08 23.37 1.24
CA PHE A 221 15.37 22.47 2.37
C PHE A 221 16.78 21.94 2.28
#